data_181127bea534427efc37153e1273f9d1
#
_entry.id   181127bea534427efc37153e1273f9d1
#
_cell.length_a   1.000
_cell.length_b   1.000
_cell.length_c   1.000
_cell.angle_alpha   90.00
_cell.angle_beta   90.00
_cell.angle_gamma   90.00
#
_symmetry.space_group_name_H-M   'P 1'
#
loop_
_entity.id
_entity.type
_entity.pdbx_description
1 polymer ?
#
loop_
_entity_poly.entity_id
_entity_poly.type
_entity_poly.pdbx_seq_one_letter_code
_entity_poly.pdbx_strand_id
1 'polypeptide(L)'
;MSLQKSDVPALFEARAVKSVSGTTRDSSDGRIANRLRNREHVIDTFIELVNEGKEGTLDQVINRSGVARRSIYRYFDDLSDLSMQVFRRVAEEAAGDAILDNPGVGPLSERISVFASVRLHSLAKTHAFGLLARRRLADIDGVRDGLVVITNIARLQLVDQFEPELAKMNDEQRERVIDTMILLTSFESYDVLKRQLGRPIDVVEITWTEAITTMLNAG
;
A
#
# COMPACT_ATOMS: atom_id res chain seq x y z
N MET A 1 0.63 -12.34 -17.33
CA MET A 1 0.32 -13.14 -16.11
C MET A 1 -0.23 -12.14 -15.10
N SER A 2 -1.52 -12.20 -14.84
CA SER A 2 -2.18 -11.23 -13.95
C SER A 2 -1.76 -11.39 -12.50
N LEU A 3 -1.64 -10.28 -11.79
CA LEU A 3 -1.27 -10.23 -10.38
C LEU A 3 -2.36 -10.90 -9.51
N GLN A 4 -1.96 -11.84 -8.65
CA GLN A 4 -2.85 -12.50 -7.70
C GLN A 4 -2.57 -12.03 -6.27
N LYS A 5 -3.57 -12.15 -5.38
CA LYS A 5 -3.42 -11.78 -3.96
C LYS A 5 -2.27 -12.53 -3.26
N SER A 6 -2.02 -13.77 -3.67
CA SER A 6 -0.90 -14.60 -3.18
C SER A 6 0.48 -14.07 -3.58
N ASP A 7 0.57 -13.25 -4.63
CA ASP A 7 1.85 -12.76 -5.16
C ASP A 7 2.33 -11.50 -4.42
N VAL A 8 1.39 -10.77 -3.78
CA VAL A 8 1.66 -9.50 -3.12
C VAL A 8 2.75 -9.58 -2.04
N PRO A 9 2.74 -10.55 -1.10
CA PRO A 9 3.80 -10.64 -0.10
C PRO A 9 5.19 -10.80 -0.70
N ALA A 10 5.33 -11.63 -1.74
CA ALA A 10 6.61 -11.88 -2.40
C ALA A 10 7.21 -10.62 -3.07
N LEU A 11 6.36 -9.70 -3.55
CA LEU A 11 6.82 -8.43 -4.13
C LEU A 11 7.47 -7.51 -3.09
N PHE A 12 7.04 -7.59 -1.83
CA PHE A 12 7.68 -6.86 -0.72
C PHE A 12 8.92 -7.60 -0.19
N GLU A 13 8.96 -8.93 -0.24
CA GLU A 13 10.11 -9.73 0.22
C GLU A 13 11.31 -9.64 -0.71
N ALA A 14 11.10 -9.58 -2.02
CA ALA A 14 12.16 -9.52 -3.02
C ALA A 14 13.12 -8.33 -2.85
N ARG A 15 12.74 -7.28 -2.12
CA ARG A 15 13.58 -6.10 -1.79
C ARG A 15 14.04 -6.05 -0.34
N ALA A 16 13.49 -6.85 0.55
CA ALA A 16 13.90 -6.92 1.95
C ALA A 16 15.05 -7.95 2.10
N VAL A 17 16.29 -7.53 1.85
CA VAL A 17 17.48 -8.36 2.10
C VAL A 17 17.86 -8.30 3.56
N LYS A 18 17.66 -9.40 4.24
CA LYS A 18 18.18 -9.98 5.46
C LYS A 18 17.14 -10.30 6.52
N SER A 19 16.58 -11.50 6.44
CA SER A 19 15.99 -12.17 7.59
C SER A 19 16.99 -13.17 8.17
N VAL A 20 17.22 -13.08 9.46
CA VAL A 20 18.03 -14.04 10.21
C VAL A 20 17.25 -15.32 10.40
N SER A 21 17.75 -16.42 9.86
CA SER A 21 17.28 -17.76 10.12
C SER A 21 17.87 -18.27 11.45
N GLY A 22 17.01 -18.67 12.38
CA GLY A 22 17.40 -19.33 13.63
C GLY A 22 16.44 -20.43 13.98
N THR A 23 16.84 -21.67 13.73
CA THR A 23 16.12 -22.89 14.10
C THR A 23 16.58 -23.37 15.48
N THR A 24 15.69 -23.50 16.45
CA THR A 24 15.86 -24.45 17.57
C THR A 24 14.50 -24.86 18.09
N ARG A 25 14.30 -26.18 18.16
CA ARG A 25 13.08 -26.83 18.63
C ARG A 25 13.13 -27.05 20.14
N ASP A 26 11.93 -26.99 20.68
CA ASP A 26 11.40 -27.69 21.86
C ASP A 26 11.35 -26.91 23.18
N SER A 27 10.26 -27.10 23.90
CA SER A 27 9.78 -26.48 25.16
C SER A 27 9.42 -24.99 25.15
N SER A 28 9.41 -24.36 23.98
CA SER A 28 9.20 -22.92 23.80
C SER A 28 7.84 -22.55 23.20
N ASP A 29 7.00 -23.50 22.77
CA ASP A 29 5.79 -23.20 21.97
C ASP A 29 4.87 -22.14 22.60
N GLY A 30 4.60 -22.23 23.90
CA GLY A 30 3.78 -21.22 24.58
C GLY A 30 4.47 -19.88 24.72
N ARG A 31 5.80 -19.84 24.92
CA ARG A 31 6.57 -18.59 25.02
C ARG A 31 6.76 -17.96 23.64
N ILE A 32 7.00 -18.79 22.62
CA ILE A 32 7.10 -18.32 21.22
C ILE A 32 5.75 -17.78 20.77
N ALA A 33 4.66 -18.51 21.00
CA ALA A 33 3.31 -18.04 20.65
C ALA A 33 2.94 -16.73 21.37
N ASN A 34 3.31 -16.59 22.66
CA ASN A 34 3.08 -15.34 23.39
C ASN A 34 3.95 -14.20 22.88
N ARG A 35 5.20 -14.48 22.50
CA ARG A 35 6.11 -13.49 21.89
C ARG A 35 5.54 -13.00 20.55
N LEU A 36 5.05 -13.89 19.70
CA LEU A 36 4.44 -13.54 18.41
C LEU A 36 3.17 -12.72 18.62
N ARG A 37 2.27 -13.13 19.52
CA ARG A 37 1.06 -12.37 19.84
C ARG A 37 1.37 -10.95 20.32
N ASN A 38 2.34 -10.79 21.23
CA ASN A 38 2.72 -9.48 21.73
C ASN A 38 3.37 -8.61 20.64
N ARG A 39 4.14 -9.21 19.73
CA ARG A 39 4.72 -8.50 18.58
C ARG A 39 3.63 -7.99 17.64
N GLU A 40 2.68 -8.85 17.28
CA GLU A 40 1.53 -8.46 16.46
C GLU A 40 0.69 -7.37 17.14
N HIS A 41 0.42 -7.50 18.44
CA HIS A 41 -0.29 -6.49 19.22
C HIS A 41 0.40 -5.12 19.21
N VAL A 42 1.74 -5.08 19.21
CA VAL A 42 2.50 -3.81 19.08
C VAL A 42 2.30 -3.21 17.68
N ILE A 43 2.32 -4.03 16.62
CA ILE A 43 2.05 -3.58 15.25
C ILE A 43 0.63 -3.04 15.13
N ASP A 44 -0.37 -3.79 15.61
CA ASP A 44 -1.78 -3.38 15.58
C ASP A 44 -1.99 -2.06 16.34
N THR A 45 -1.38 -1.92 17.53
CA THR A 45 -1.42 -0.69 18.32
C THR A 45 -0.83 0.51 17.58
N PHE A 46 0.27 0.30 16.84
CA PHE A 46 0.83 1.37 16.02
C PHE A 46 -0.14 1.77 14.91
N ILE A 47 -0.76 0.77 14.24
CA ILE A 47 -1.76 1.00 13.18
C ILE A 47 -2.93 1.82 13.72
N GLU A 48 -3.48 1.47 14.89
CA GLU A 48 -4.56 2.21 15.53
C GLU A 48 -4.17 3.67 15.82
N LEU A 49 -2.96 3.89 16.38
CA LEU A 49 -2.46 5.23 16.67
C LEU A 49 -2.38 6.12 15.43
N VAL A 50 -1.87 5.57 14.31
CA VAL A 50 -1.77 6.33 13.05
C VAL A 50 -3.15 6.63 12.48
N ASN A 51 -4.08 5.70 12.54
CA ASN A 51 -5.48 5.91 12.11
C ASN A 51 -6.20 6.98 12.96
N GLU A 52 -5.80 7.13 14.23
CA GLU A 52 -6.26 8.22 15.09
C GLU A 52 -5.54 9.57 14.81
N GLY A 53 -4.67 9.63 13.82
CA GLY A 53 -3.89 10.83 13.46
C GLY A 53 -2.67 11.09 14.34
N LYS A 54 -2.25 10.10 15.14
CA LYS A 54 -1.04 10.17 15.98
C LYS A 54 0.18 9.73 15.19
N GLU A 55 1.37 10.09 15.68
CA GLU A 55 2.63 9.80 14.98
C GLU A 55 3.17 8.37 15.17
N GLY A 56 2.60 7.59 16.10
CA GLY A 56 3.09 6.26 16.42
C GLY A 56 4.50 6.30 17.06
N THR A 57 4.77 7.28 17.94
CA THR A 57 6.03 7.31 18.67
C THR A 57 6.17 6.12 19.60
N LEU A 58 7.41 5.74 19.94
CA LEU A 58 7.65 4.60 20.82
C LEU A 58 6.92 4.74 22.16
N ASP A 59 6.87 5.95 22.73
CA ASP A 59 6.16 6.20 23.99
C ASP A 59 4.65 6.05 23.84
N GLN A 60 4.06 6.50 22.73
CA GLN A 60 2.65 6.29 22.42
C GLN A 60 2.33 4.79 22.30
N VAL A 61 3.18 4.04 21.62
CA VAL A 61 3.01 2.59 21.44
C VAL A 61 3.12 1.85 22.78
N ILE A 62 4.13 2.17 23.61
CA ILE A 62 4.30 1.58 24.94
C ILE A 62 3.07 1.86 25.82
N ASN A 63 2.65 3.11 25.89
CA ASN A 63 1.54 3.53 26.76
C ASN A 63 0.21 2.90 26.34
N ARG A 64 -0.02 2.72 25.04
CA ARG A 64 -1.26 2.16 24.50
C ARG A 64 -1.26 0.62 24.53
N SER A 65 -0.16 -0.03 24.15
CA SER A 65 -0.08 -1.50 24.09
C SER A 65 0.09 -2.14 25.46
N GLY A 66 0.61 -1.40 26.46
CA GLY A 66 1.00 -1.96 27.75
C GLY A 66 2.21 -2.88 27.69
N VAL A 67 2.84 -3.04 26.52
CA VAL A 67 4.04 -3.86 26.33
C VAL A 67 5.26 -3.08 26.81
N ALA A 68 5.99 -3.67 27.77
CA ALA A 68 7.17 -3.03 28.33
C ALA A 68 8.22 -2.68 27.25
N ARG A 69 8.85 -1.49 27.37
CA ARG A 69 9.91 -1.00 26.44
C ARG A 69 10.96 -2.06 26.11
N ARG A 70 11.47 -2.79 27.14
CA ARG A 70 12.45 -3.87 26.94
C ARG A 70 11.93 -5.00 26.05
N SER A 71 10.64 -5.30 26.10
CA SER A 71 10.02 -6.33 25.24
C SER A 71 9.91 -5.84 23.79
N ILE A 72 9.60 -4.57 23.57
CA ILE A 72 9.54 -3.96 22.23
C ILE A 72 10.91 -4.05 21.57
N TYR A 73 12.01 -3.63 22.25
CA TYR A 73 13.37 -3.74 21.72
C TYR A 73 13.87 -5.19 21.51
N ARG A 74 13.17 -6.18 22.05
CA ARG A 74 13.42 -7.59 21.74
C ARG A 74 12.68 -8.05 20.49
N TYR A 75 11.62 -7.35 20.07
CA TYR A 75 10.80 -7.68 18.90
C TYR A 75 11.23 -6.89 17.67
N PHE A 76 11.73 -5.69 17.88
CA PHE A 76 12.11 -4.72 16.84
C PHE A 76 13.46 -4.11 17.23
N ASP A 77 14.36 -3.96 16.26
CA ASP A 77 15.69 -3.40 16.49
C ASP A 77 15.60 -1.94 16.97
N ASP A 78 14.71 -1.18 16.35
CA ASP A 78 14.41 0.22 16.72
C ASP A 78 13.01 0.63 16.25
N LEU A 79 12.68 1.93 16.36
CA LEU A 79 11.41 2.48 15.89
C LEU A 79 11.31 2.45 14.35
N SER A 80 12.44 2.52 13.65
CA SER A 80 12.45 2.43 12.18
C SER A 80 12.07 1.04 11.72
N ASP A 81 12.61 -0.01 12.33
CA ASP A 81 12.23 -1.41 12.05
C ASP A 81 10.74 -1.64 12.35
N LEU A 82 10.23 -1.20 13.52
CA LEU A 82 8.81 -1.28 13.83
C LEU A 82 7.97 -0.55 12.77
N SER A 83 8.35 0.67 12.41
CA SER A 83 7.63 1.46 11.41
C SER A 83 7.62 0.78 10.04
N MET A 84 8.74 0.21 9.61
CA MET A 84 8.84 -0.52 8.35
C MET A 84 7.95 -1.75 8.31
N GLN A 85 7.88 -2.50 9.42
CA GLN A 85 7.00 -3.67 9.50
C GLN A 85 5.51 -3.28 9.47
N VAL A 86 5.15 -2.15 10.10
CA VAL A 86 3.81 -1.58 10.02
C VAL A 86 3.48 -1.12 8.59
N PHE A 87 4.37 -0.35 7.95
CA PHE A 87 4.16 0.09 6.56
C PHE A 87 3.99 -1.08 5.60
N ARG A 88 4.86 -2.09 5.73
CA ARG A 88 4.77 -3.30 4.93
C ARG A 88 3.42 -3.99 5.09
N ARG A 89 2.97 -4.22 6.33
CA ARG A 89 1.67 -4.86 6.60
C ARG A 89 0.51 -4.09 6.00
N VAL A 90 0.45 -2.78 6.23
CA VAL A 90 -0.61 -1.93 5.67
C VAL A 90 -0.58 -1.93 4.14
N ALA A 91 0.62 -1.90 3.54
CA ALA A 91 0.78 -1.92 2.10
C ALA A 91 0.38 -3.28 1.48
N GLU A 92 0.76 -4.41 2.12
CA GLU A 92 0.37 -5.76 1.69
C GLU A 92 -1.15 -5.95 1.75
N GLU A 93 -1.79 -5.53 2.84
CA GLU A 93 -3.25 -5.59 2.99
C GLU A 93 -3.96 -4.74 1.93
N ALA A 94 -3.52 -3.49 1.76
CA ALA A 94 -4.12 -2.59 0.78
C ALA A 94 -3.92 -3.06 -0.66
N ALA A 95 -2.75 -3.59 -1.00
CA ALA A 95 -2.48 -4.17 -2.31
C ALA A 95 -3.33 -5.42 -2.55
N GLY A 96 -3.52 -6.26 -1.52
CA GLY A 96 -4.40 -7.43 -1.59
C GLY A 96 -5.86 -7.06 -1.79
N ASP A 97 -6.35 -6.00 -1.15
CA ASP A 97 -7.72 -5.51 -1.31
C ASP A 97 -7.94 -4.79 -2.66
N ALA A 98 -6.86 -4.33 -3.29
CA ALA A 98 -6.91 -3.62 -4.58
C ALA A 98 -6.80 -4.56 -5.80
N ILE A 99 -6.71 -5.88 -5.62
CA ILE A 99 -6.69 -6.82 -6.74
C ILE A 99 -8.05 -6.85 -7.43
N LEU A 100 -8.00 -6.74 -8.75
CA LEU A 100 -9.18 -6.74 -9.60
C LEU A 100 -9.56 -8.17 -10.01
N ASP A 101 -10.83 -8.48 -9.92
CA ASP A 101 -11.36 -9.74 -10.44
C ASP A 101 -11.47 -9.67 -11.98
N ASN A 102 -10.92 -10.67 -12.66
CA ASN A 102 -10.97 -10.79 -14.13
C ASN A 102 -10.55 -9.50 -14.88
N PRO A 103 -9.32 -8.97 -14.64
CA PRO A 103 -8.86 -7.75 -15.29
C PRO A 103 -8.91 -7.89 -16.83
N GLY A 104 -9.21 -6.79 -17.50
CA GLY A 104 -9.33 -6.74 -18.97
C GLY A 104 -10.62 -7.28 -19.54
N VAL A 105 -11.51 -7.88 -18.74
CA VAL A 105 -12.75 -8.49 -19.19
C VAL A 105 -13.95 -7.54 -19.01
N GLY A 106 -14.83 -7.45 -20.00
CA GLY A 106 -16.04 -6.64 -19.99
C GLY A 106 -15.91 -5.27 -20.65
N PRO A 107 -17.00 -4.47 -20.64
CA PRO A 107 -17.03 -3.15 -21.25
C PRO A 107 -16.00 -2.20 -20.62
N LEU A 108 -15.38 -1.35 -21.45
CA LEU A 108 -14.37 -0.37 -20.98
C LEU A 108 -14.90 0.52 -19.85
N SER A 109 -16.13 1.01 -19.96
CA SER A 109 -16.74 1.87 -18.95
C SER A 109 -16.85 1.22 -17.57
N GLU A 110 -17.22 -0.07 -17.53
CA GLU A 110 -17.30 -0.84 -16.29
C GLU A 110 -15.89 -1.08 -15.70
N ARG A 111 -14.91 -1.42 -16.55
CA ARG A 111 -13.53 -1.63 -16.13
C ARG A 111 -12.91 -0.36 -15.57
N ILE A 112 -13.20 0.82 -16.14
CA ILE A 112 -12.77 2.11 -15.63
C ILE A 112 -13.39 2.40 -14.26
N SER A 113 -14.71 2.21 -14.12
CA SER A 113 -15.41 2.44 -12.86
C SER A 113 -14.89 1.54 -11.75
N VAL A 114 -14.74 0.24 -12.01
CA VAL A 114 -14.18 -0.72 -11.02
C VAL A 114 -12.75 -0.32 -10.62
N PHE A 115 -11.89 -0.01 -11.58
CA PHE A 115 -10.51 0.41 -11.31
C PHE A 115 -10.46 1.68 -10.45
N ALA A 116 -11.21 2.73 -10.81
CA ALA A 116 -11.24 3.98 -10.07
C ALA A 116 -11.75 3.78 -8.63
N SER A 117 -12.84 3.04 -8.47
CA SER A 117 -13.44 2.76 -7.16
C SER A 117 -12.50 1.97 -6.24
N VAL A 118 -11.86 0.91 -6.75
CA VAL A 118 -10.89 0.10 -6.00
C VAL A 118 -9.67 0.93 -5.59
N ARG A 119 -9.14 1.76 -6.50
CA ARG A 119 -8.01 2.66 -6.20
C ARG A 119 -8.38 3.68 -5.14
N LEU A 120 -9.54 4.33 -5.25
CA LEU A 120 -10.03 5.30 -4.28
C LEU A 120 -10.22 4.67 -2.90
N HIS A 121 -10.82 3.48 -2.84
CA HIS A 121 -11.01 2.75 -1.59
C HIS A 121 -9.65 2.45 -0.91
N SER A 122 -8.70 1.92 -1.67
CA SER A 122 -7.36 1.60 -1.16
C SER A 122 -6.64 2.85 -0.65
N LEU A 123 -6.68 3.97 -1.39
CA LEU A 123 -6.05 5.23 -0.99
C LEU A 123 -6.74 5.86 0.23
N ALA A 124 -8.06 5.80 0.31
CA ALA A 124 -8.81 6.29 1.47
C ALA A 124 -8.45 5.50 2.74
N LYS A 125 -8.39 4.17 2.63
CA LYS A 125 -8.03 3.27 3.73
C LYS A 125 -6.62 3.51 4.25
N THR A 126 -5.67 3.80 3.35
CA THR A 126 -4.24 3.93 3.70
C THR A 126 -3.77 5.38 3.81
N HIS A 127 -4.67 6.37 3.73
CA HIS A 127 -4.31 7.78 3.65
C HIS A 127 -3.43 8.26 4.81
N ALA A 128 -3.76 7.90 6.06
CA ALA A 128 -2.98 8.27 7.23
C ALA A 128 -1.53 7.75 7.17
N PHE A 129 -1.36 6.51 6.69
CA PHE A 129 -0.06 5.89 6.48
C PHE A 129 0.70 6.52 5.30
N GLY A 130 0.01 6.86 4.24
CA GLY A 130 0.59 7.59 3.11
C GLY A 130 1.18 8.94 3.53
N LEU A 131 0.49 9.68 4.39
CA LEU A 131 1.00 10.93 4.98
C LEU A 131 2.20 10.67 5.89
N LEU A 132 2.13 9.66 6.76
CA LEU A 132 3.22 9.31 7.67
C LEU A 132 4.47 8.86 6.89
N ALA A 133 4.31 8.01 5.88
CA ALA A 133 5.40 7.57 5.03
C ALA A 133 6.14 8.75 4.38
N ARG A 134 5.40 9.73 3.87
CA ARG A 134 6.00 10.91 3.23
C ARG A 134 6.73 11.82 4.21
N ARG A 135 6.25 11.95 5.44
CA ARG A 135 6.95 12.69 6.50
C ARG A 135 8.26 12.00 6.89
N ARG A 136 8.31 10.67 6.83
CA ARG A 136 9.45 9.85 7.29
C ARG A 136 10.36 9.35 6.17
N LEU A 137 10.15 9.79 4.92
CA LEU A 137 10.99 9.39 3.78
C LEU A 137 12.49 9.64 3.97
N ALA A 138 12.84 10.69 4.72
CA ALA A 138 14.24 11.05 5.00
C ALA A 138 14.82 10.32 6.23
N ASP A 139 13.94 9.82 7.12
CA ASP A 139 14.34 9.37 8.45
C ASP A 139 14.36 7.85 8.58
N ILE A 140 13.72 7.12 7.65
CA ILE A 140 13.58 5.68 7.72
C ILE A 140 14.04 5.04 6.41
N ASP A 141 15.13 4.29 6.49
CA ASP A 141 15.62 3.48 5.37
C ASP A 141 14.53 2.49 4.92
N GLY A 142 14.39 2.33 3.61
CA GLY A 142 13.44 1.40 3.01
C GLY A 142 12.02 1.94 2.78
N VAL A 143 11.59 3.06 3.38
CA VAL A 143 10.27 3.67 3.09
C VAL A 143 10.16 4.03 1.62
N ARG A 144 11.20 4.61 1.03
CA ARG A 144 11.26 4.90 -0.41
C ARG A 144 11.08 3.63 -1.25
N ASP A 145 11.79 2.56 -0.91
CA ASP A 145 11.70 1.28 -1.63
C ASP A 145 10.31 0.67 -1.53
N GLY A 146 9.68 0.77 -0.36
CA GLY A 146 8.29 0.36 -0.18
C GLY A 146 7.31 1.13 -1.07
N LEU A 147 7.47 2.44 -1.20
CA LEU A 147 6.65 3.27 -2.10
C LEU A 147 6.86 2.90 -3.58
N VAL A 148 8.09 2.57 -3.99
CA VAL A 148 8.37 2.06 -5.34
C VAL A 148 7.66 0.72 -5.57
N VAL A 149 7.65 -0.19 -4.60
CA VAL A 149 6.91 -1.47 -4.70
C VAL A 149 5.42 -1.23 -4.89
N ILE A 150 4.81 -0.35 -4.07
CA ILE A 150 3.38 0.00 -4.17
C ILE A 150 3.05 0.60 -5.55
N THR A 151 3.90 1.48 -6.07
CA THR A 151 3.71 2.07 -7.40
C THR A 151 3.80 1.02 -8.51
N ASN A 152 4.74 0.07 -8.41
CA ASN A 152 4.86 -1.01 -9.37
C ASN A 152 3.64 -1.97 -9.34
N ILE A 153 3.11 -2.28 -8.16
CA ILE A 153 1.87 -3.06 -8.03
C ILE A 153 0.71 -2.33 -8.71
N ALA A 154 0.55 -1.02 -8.46
CA ALA A 154 -0.47 -0.21 -9.11
C ALA A 154 -0.33 -0.19 -10.64
N ARG A 155 0.93 -0.12 -11.15
CA ARG A 155 1.21 -0.20 -12.59
C ARG A 155 0.82 -1.54 -13.19
N LEU A 156 1.14 -2.65 -12.53
CA LEU A 156 0.75 -3.98 -12.98
C LEU A 156 -0.77 -4.13 -13.06
N GLN A 157 -1.50 -3.71 -12.02
CA GLN A 157 -2.96 -3.76 -11.99
C GLN A 157 -3.58 -2.92 -13.11
N LEU A 158 -3.04 -1.72 -13.37
CA LEU A 158 -3.49 -0.84 -14.44
C LEU A 158 -3.27 -1.49 -15.81
N VAL A 159 -2.08 -2.04 -16.05
CA VAL A 159 -1.75 -2.70 -17.32
C VAL A 159 -2.65 -3.91 -17.54
N ASP A 160 -2.85 -4.76 -16.55
CA ASP A 160 -3.73 -5.93 -16.65
C ASP A 160 -5.18 -5.52 -16.96
N GLN A 161 -5.66 -4.45 -16.34
CA GLN A 161 -7.04 -3.97 -16.50
C GLN A 161 -7.33 -3.36 -17.88
N PHE A 162 -6.33 -2.67 -18.46
CA PHE A 162 -6.50 -1.92 -19.70
C PHE A 162 -5.67 -2.46 -20.88
N GLU A 163 -5.15 -3.69 -20.76
CA GLU A 163 -4.40 -4.34 -21.85
C GLU A 163 -5.12 -4.31 -23.20
N PRO A 164 -6.46 -4.54 -23.31
CA PRO A 164 -7.15 -4.49 -24.60
C PRO A 164 -7.09 -3.14 -25.31
N GLU A 165 -6.98 -2.03 -24.59
CA GLU A 165 -6.82 -0.69 -25.15
C GLU A 165 -5.35 -0.37 -25.36
N LEU A 166 -4.50 -0.65 -24.37
CA LEU A 166 -3.08 -0.39 -24.41
C LEU A 166 -2.35 -1.13 -25.54
N ALA A 167 -2.81 -2.35 -25.88
CA ALA A 167 -2.25 -3.14 -26.98
C ALA A 167 -2.47 -2.53 -28.38
N LYS A 168 -3.38 -1.56 -28.53
CA LYS A 168 -3.63 -0.85 -29.79
C LYS A 168 -2.70 0.32 -30.02
N MET A 169 -1.98 0.74 -28.98
CA MET A 169 -1.07 1.89 -28.98
C MET A 169 0.33 1.44 -29.38
N ASN A 170 1.11 2.36 -29.97
CA ASN A 170 2.55 2.13 -30.10
C ASN A 170 3.25 2.21 -28.72
N ASP A 171 4.45 1.68 -28.59
CA ASP A 171 5.16 1.57 -27.32
C ASP A 171 5.30 2.91 -26.60
N GLU A 172 5.64 3.97 -27.33
CA GLU A 172 5.85 5.31 -26.76
C GLU A 172 4.54 5.92 -26.25
N GLN A 173 3.45 5.77 -27.00
CA GLN A 173 2.12 6.21 -26.59
C GLN A 173 1.60 5.41 -25.39
N ARG A 174 1.78 4.09 -25.42
CA ARG A 174 1.40 3.17 -24.35
C ARG A 174 2.06 3.58 -23.03
N GLU A 175 3.37 3.79 -23.00
CA GLU A 175 4.07 4.18 -21.77
C GLU A 175 3.62 5.57 -21.28
N ARG A 176 3.42 6.56 -22.15
CA ARG A 176 2.89 7.87 -21.74
C ARG A 176 1.51 7.79 -21.11
N VAL A 177 0.61 6.96 -21.66
CA VAL A 177 -0.74 6.76 -21.11
C VAL A 177 -0.65 6.09 -19.74
N ILE A 178 0.15 5.02 -19.61
CA ILE A 178 0.36 4.33 -18.33
C ILE A 178 0.89 5.30 -17.27
N ASP A 179 1.94 6.05 -17.57
CA ASP A 179 2.55 6.99 -16.62
C ASP A 179 1.56 8.08 -16.21
N THR A 180 0.78 8.60 -17.15
CA THR A 180 -0.25 9.62 -16.85
C THR A 180 -1.35 9.06 -15.96
N MET A 181 -1.81 7.84 -16.21
CA MET A 181 -2.82 7.19 -15.39
C MET A 181 -2.31 6.87 -13.99
N ILE A 182 -1.04 6.48 -13.84
CA ILE A 182 -0.38 6.27 -12.53
C ILE A 182 -0.33 7.58 -11.75
N LEU A 183 0.08 8.69 -12.39
CA LEU A 183 0.08 10.02 -11.76
C LEU A 183 -1.32 10.46 -11.36
N LEU A 184 -2.29 10.31 -12.27
CA LEU A 184 -3.70 10.68 -12.02
C LEU A 184 -4.28 9.93 -10.84
N THR A 185 -3.98 8.64 -10.69
CA THR A 185 -4.53 7.78 -9.64
C THR A 185 -3.57 7.55 -8.47
N SER A 186 -2.58 8.44 -8.30
CA SER A 186 -1.59 8.42 -7.22
C SER A 186 -2.17 8.91 -5.89
N PHE A 187 -1.41 8.66 -4.81
CA PHE A 187 -1.69 9.22 -3.50
C PHE A 187 -1.67 10.76 -3.54
N GLU A 188 -0.74 11.36 -4.28
CA GLU A 188 -0.58 12.80 -4.41
C GLU A 188 -1.82 13.44 -5.07
N SER A 189 -2.31 12.86 -6.16
CA SER A 189 -3.54 13.31 -6.81
C SER A 189 -4.74 13.21 -5.89
N TYR A 190 -4.90 12.08 -5.19
CA TYR A 190 -5.94 11.89 -4.18
C TYR A 190 -5.86 12.93 -3.07
N ASP A 191 -4.68 13.15 -2.48
CA ASP A 191 -4.48 14.12 -1.39
C ASP A 191 -4.77 15.56 -1.84
N VAL A 192 -4.36 15.93 -3.04
CA VAL A 192 -4.68 17.25 -3.62
C VAL A 192 -6.18 17.42 -3.78
N LEU A 193 -6.85 16.51 -4.46
CA LEU A 193 -8.29 16.62 -4.73
C LEU A 193 -9.10 16.55 -3.43
N LYS A 194 -8.84 15.58 -2.58
CA LYS A 194 -9.63 15.30 -1.39
C LYS A 194 -9.35 16.27 -0.26
N ARG A 195 -8.08 16.50 0.09
CA ARG A 195 -7.69 17.26 1.27
C ARG A 195 -7.41 18.73 0.98
N GLN A 196 -6.67 19.05 -0.10
CA GLN A 196 -6.32 20.45 -0.38
C GLN A 196 -7.46 21.20 -1.07
N LEU A 197 -8.18 20.56 -2.00
CA LEU A 197 -9.32 21.14 -2.71
C LEU A 197 -10.68 20.82 -2.09
N GLY A 198 -10.74 19.95 -1.07
CA GLY A 198 -11.97 19.60 -0.35
C GLY A 198 -13.02 18.89 -1.21
N ARG A 199 -12.61 18.22 -2.30
CA ARG A 199 -13.58 17.56 -3.20
C ARG A 199 -14.23 16.36 -2.52
N PRO A 200 -15.55 16.18 -2.65
CA PRO A 200 -16.23 14.94 -2.28
C PRO A 200 -15.65 13.73 -3.00
N ILE A 201 -15.76 12.54 -2.41
CA ILE A 201 -15.12 11.33 -2.98
C ILE A 201 -15.70 10.94 -4.33
N ASP A 202 -17.00 11.12 -4.52
CA ASP A 202 -17.72 10.91 -5.78
C ASP A 202 -17.23 11.85 -6.90
N VAL A 203 -16.92 13.10 -6.57
CA VAL A 203 -16.32 14.06 -7.52
C VAL A 203 -14.90 13.63 -7.91
N VAL A 204 -14.11 13.09 -6.97
CA VAL A 204 -12.79 12.53 -7.28
C VAL A 204 -12.92 11.34 -8.22
N GLU A 205 -13.87 10.44 -7.96
CA GLU A 205 -14.14 9.26 -8.80
C GLU A 205 -14.57 9.67 -10.21
N ILE A 206 -15.49 10.62 -10.35
CA ILE A 206 -15.92 11.16 -11.66
C ILE A 206 -14.72 11.77 -12.39
N THR A 207 -13.92 12.58 -11.70
CA THR A 207 -12.73 13.21 -12.32
C THR A 207 -11.77 12.18 -12.89
N TRP A 208 -11.52 11.09 -12.15
CA TRP A 208 -10.62 10.04 -12.61
C TRP A 208 -11.22 9.22 -13.74
N THR A 209 -12.50 8.83 -13.64
CA THR A 209 -13.16 8.03 -14.68
C THR A 209 -13.25 8.77 -16.01
N GLU A 210 -13.58 10.07 -16.01
CA GLU A 210 -13.63 10.90 -17.22
C GLU A 210 -12.24 11.07 -17.85
N ALA A 211 -11.23 11.36 -17.05
CA ALA A 211 -9.86 11.51 -17.53
C ALA A 211 -9.31 10.20 -18.13
N ILE A 212 -9.50 9.06 -17.43
CA ILE A 212 -9.09 7.73 -17.93
C ILE A 212 -9.82 7.42 -19.24
N THR A 213 -11.14 7.66 -19.30
CA THR A 213 -11.94 7.45 -20.51
C THR A 213 -11.39 8.25 -21.69
N THR A 214 -11.06 9.51 -21.46
CA THR A 214 -10.49 10.38 -22.49
C THR A 214 -9.14 9.86 -23.00
N MET A 215 -8.24 9.46 -22.09
CA MET A 215 -6.92 8.94 -22.45
C MET A 215 -6.98 7.63 -23.25
N LEU A 216 -7.88 6.70 -22.87
CA LEU A 216 -7.99 5.41 -23.54
C LEU A 216 -8.77 5.47 -24.87
N ASN A 217 -9.60 6.49 -25.09
CA ASN A 217 -10.31 6.70 -26.35
C ASN A 217 -9.53 7.58 -27.35
N ALA A 218 -8.49 8.28 -26.92
CA ALA A 218 -7.65 9.12 -27.78
C ALA A 218 -6.59 8.32 -28.58
N GLY A 219 -6.49 7.04 -28.38
CA GLY A 219 -5.60 6.11 -29.08
C GLY A 219 -6.38 5.22 -30.01
#